data_5b9ee745bd6ef6946aeefdbc5cad0327
#
_entry.id   5b9ee745bd6ef6946aeefdbc5cad0327
#
_cell.length_a   1.000
_cell.length_b   1.000
_cell.length_c   1.000
_cell.angle_alpha   90.00
_cell.angle_beta   90.00
_cell.angle_gamma   90.00
#
_symmetry.space_group_name_H-M   'P 1'
#
loop_
_entity.id
_entity.type
_entity.pdbx_description
1 polymer ?
#
loop_
_entity_poly.entity_id
_entity_poly.type
_entity_poly.pdbx_seq_one_letter_code
_entity_poly.pdbx_strand_id
1 'polypeptide(L)'
;MSHSINGHFTPASLLKFAAPSIIMMMFMSLYTIIDGIFISRFVGSNALSSINIVYPIINIVFAIGTMLGTGGNAIISRYMGEGKDKEAKECMTQFVVISLLISVVILVLTHMNLTSISRILGASDLLLAYCDSYLSVVVSFAPAAILQCLFQSYFVTAGRPNLGLVLTMIAGILNAVLDYVFIVVCQMGISGAALATGIGQSIPAIAGLLFFTFSKGSLHFTHFRLHLRELGQACYNGSSEMISQLSNAIVTFLFNIVIMRLAGEQGVAANSILLYGQFLFNAFYLGFSIGIGPIVGFQYGAGNKKE
;
A
#
# COMPACT_ATOMS: atom_id res chain seq x y z
N MET A 1 6.04 7.03 -24.38
CA MET A 1 4.95 7.96 -24.70
C MET A 1 4.35 8.40 -23.38
N SER A 2 4.43 9.68 -23.03
CA SER A 2 3.75 10.25 -21.86
C SER A 2 2.26 10.30 -22.19
N HIS A 3 1.47 9.43 -21.58
CA HIS A 3 0.02 9.53 -21.65
C HIS A 3 -0.41 10.76 -20.85
N SER A 4 -0.76 11.85 -21.52
CA SER A 4 -1.26 13.04 -20.83
C SER A 4 -2.67 12.74 -20.29
N ILE A 5 -2.91 13.11 -19.03
CA ILE A 5 -4.22 12.98 -18.36
C ILE A 5 -5.27 13.91 -19.00
N ASN A 6 -4.84 14.75 -19.92
CA ASN A 6 -5.60 15.84 -20.57
C ASN A 6 -6.17 15.41 -21.95
N GLY A 7 -6.55 14.14 -22.13
CA GLY A 7 -7.06 13.62 -23.41
C GLY A 7 -8.54 13.26 -23.36
N HIS A 8 -9.18 13.13 -24.53
CA HIS A 8 -10.47 12.45 -24.67
C HIS A 8 -10.24 10.94 -24.56
N PHE A 9 -10.94 10.29 -23.64
CA PHE A 9 -10.77 8.87 -23.38
C PHE A 9 -11.98 8.06 -23.86
N THR A 10 -11.71 7.09 -24.71
CA THR A 10 -12.65 6.00 -25.01
C THR A 10 -12.51 4.90 -23.94
N PRO A 11 -13.51 4.01 -23.73
CA PRO A 11 -13.38 2.89 -22.79
C PRO A 11 -12.12 2.05 -23.00
N ALA A 12 -11.73 1.82 -24.26
CA ALA A 12 -10.52 1.08 -24.60
C ALA A 12 -9.24 1.85 -24.23
N SER A 13 -9.21 3.17 -24.43
CA SER A 13 -8.05 4.00 -24.04
C SER A 13 -7.93 4.16 -22.54
N LEU A 14 -9.04 4.20 -21.78
CA LEU A 14 -9.05 4.16 -20.32
C LEU A 14 -8.46 2.85 -19.79
N LEU A 15 -8.89 1.73 -20.33
CA LEU A 15 -8.35 0.42 -19.93
C LEU A 15 -6.85 0.31 -20.25
N LYS A 16 -6.42 0.81 -21.41
CA LYS A 16 -4.99 0.84 -21.79
C LYS A 16 -4.18 1.74 -20.87
N PHE A 17 -4.74 2.87 -20.41
CA PHE A 17 -4.08 3.76 -19.45
C PHE A 17 -4.01 3.13 -18.04
N ALA A 18 -5.06 2.45 -17.61
CA ALA A 18 -5.13 1.77 -16.31
C ALA A 18 -4.34 0.45 -16.27
N ALA A 19 -4.05 -0.16 -17.42
CA ALA A 19 -3.38 -1.47 -17.50
C ALA A 19 -2.08 -1.56 -16.67
N PRO A 20 -1.15 -0.58 -16.69
CA PRO A 20 0.04 -0.64 -15.83
C PRO A 20 -0.30 -0.70 -14.34
N SER A 21 -1.31 0.05 -13.89
CA SER A 21 -1.74 0.07 -12.48
C SER A 21 -2.43 -1.24 -12.09
N ILE A 22 -3.21 -1.83 -13.00
CA ILE A 22 -3.81 -3.15 -12.81
C ILE A 22 -2.72 -4.23 -12.66
N ILE A 23 -1.77 -4.26 -13.59
CA ILE A 23 -0.65 -5.22 -13.55
C ILE A 23 0.19 -5.02 -12.29
N MET A 24 0.43 -3.79 -11.88
CA MET A 24 1.14 -3.45 -10.64
C MET A 24 0.46 -4.05 -9.42
N MET A 25 -0.85 -3.87 -9.27
CA MET A 25 -1.61 -4.38 -8.11
C MET A 25 -1.72 -5.90 -8.12
N MET A 26 -1.91 -6.50 -9.30
CA MET A 26 -1.90 -7.97 -9.43
C MET A 26 -0.53 -8.56 -9.08
N PHE A 27 0.55 -7.93 -9.53
CA PHE A 27 1.91 -8.36 -9.21
C PHE A 27 2.20 -8.24 -7.69
N MET A 28 1.76 -7.15 -7.05
CA MET A 28 1.84 -7.00 -5.59
C MET A 28 1.14 -8.14 -4.86
N SER A 29 -0.05 -8.51 -5.30
CA SER A 29 -0.79 -9.62 -4.71
C SER A 29 -0.05 -10.94 -4.86
N LEU A 30 0.53 -11.19 -6.02
CA LEU A 30 1.31 -12.43 -6.28
C LEU A 30 2.56 -12.51 -5.39
N TYR A 31 3.35 -11.45 -5.29
CA TYR A 31 4.56 -11.53 -4.47
C TYR A 31 4.24 -11.64 -2.97
N THR A 32 3.13 -11.04 -2.49
CA THR A 32 2.67 -11.22 -1.10
C THR A 32 2.31 -12.68 -0.80
N ILE A 33 1.70 -13.38 -1.77
CA ILE A 33 1.41 -14.83 -1.65
C ILE A 33 2.73 -15.63 -1.61
N ILE A 34 3.69 -15.29 -2.47
CA ILE A 34 5.00 -15.94 -2.53
C ILE A 34 5.75 -15.76 -1.21
N ASP A 35 5.79 -14.56 -0.65
CA ASP A 35 6.39 -14.26 0.65
C ASP A 35 5.79 -15.13 1.77
N GLY A 36 4.45 -15.22 1.83
CA GLY A 36 3.76 -16.11 2.77
C GLY A 36 4.15 -17.59 2.63
N ILE A 37 4.32 -18.08 1.40
CA ILE A 37 4.78 -19.45 1.14
C ILE A 37 6.22 -19.64 1.62
N PHE A 38 7.12 -18.69 1.36
CA PHE A 38 8.50 -18.74 1.83
C PHE A 38 8.57 -18.83 3.36
N ILE A 39 7.85 -17.97 4.06
CA ILE A 39 7.82 -17.94 5.52
C ILE A 39 7.28 -19.25 6.07
N SER A 40 6.15 -19.72 5.55
CA SER A 40 5.54 -20.96 5.99
C SER A 40 6.46 -22.18 5.83
N ARG A 41 7.18 -22.24 4.69
CA ARG A 41 8.00 -23.40 4.33
C ARG A 41 9.37 -23.42 4.99
N PHE A 42 10.01 -22.27 5.14
CA PHE A 42 11.41 -22.18 5.59
C PHE A 42 11.57 -21.70 7.03
N VAL A 43 10.62 -20.93 7.57
CA VAL A 43 10.66 -20.44 8.96
C VAL A 43 9.73 -21.27 9.85
N GLY A 44 8.59 -21.70 9.32
CA GLY A 44 7.67 -22.60 10.01
C GLY A 44 6.32 -21.95 10.36
N SER A 45 5.40 -22.79 10.86
CA SER A 45 4.02 -22.41 11.15
C SER A 45 3.90 -21.36 12.28
N ASN A 46 4.78 -21.39 13.27
CA ASN A 46 4.79 -20.42 14.38
C ASN A 46 5.09 -19.00 13.87
N ALA A 47 6.02 -18.87 12.92
CA ALA A 47 6.34 -17.59 12.29
C ALA A 47 5.14 -17.05 11.48
N LEU A 48 4.49 -17.90 10.68
CA LEU A 48 3.30 -17.50 9.93
C LEU A 48 2.15 -17.08 10.85
N SER A 49 1.93 -17.83 11.94
CA SER A 49 0.93 -17.49 12.96
C SER A 49 1.23 -16.13 13.61
N SER A 50 2.50 -15.86 13.90
CA SER A 50 2.93 -14.59 14.50
C SER A 50 2.69 -13.40 13.57
N ILE A 51 2.95 -13.55 12.27
CA ILE A 51 2.62 -12.52 11.28
C ILE A 51 1.12 -12.23 11.27
N ASN A 52 0.29 -13.26 11.27
CA ASN A 52 -1.16 -13.09 11.30
C ASN A 52 -1.65 -12.34 12.55
N ILE A 53 -1.01 -12.59 13.71
CA ILE A 53 -1.34 -11.89 14.97
C ILE A 53 -1.02 -10.40 14.85
N VAL A 54 0.14 -10.01 14.31
CA VAL A 54 0.55 -8.60 14.22
C VAL A 54 0.06 -7.90 12.95
N TYR A 55 -0.56 -8.63 12.03
CA TYR A 55 -1.08 -8.12 10.76
C TYR A 55 -2.02 -6.91 10.89
N PRO A 56 -2.87 -6.77 11.93
CA PRO A 56 -3.68 -5.56 12.12
C PRO A 56 -2.87 -4.26 12.17
N ILE A 57 -1.68 -4.26 12.79
CA ILE A 57 -0.83 -3.05 12.83
C ILE A 57 -0.29 -2.74 11.43
N ILE A 58 0.12 -3.76 10.70
CA ILE A 58 0.59 -3.61 9.32
C ILE A 58 -0.53 -3.04 8.43
N ASN A 59 -1.75 -3.56 8.59
CA ASN A 59 -2.92 -3.05 7.87
C ASN A 59 -3.22 -1.59 8.18
N ILE A 60 -3.06 -1.13 9.43
CA ILE A 60 -3.24 0.27 9.79
C ILE A 60 -2.23 1.15 9.03
N VAL A 61 -0.97 0.73 8.95
CA VAL A 61 0.07 1.45 8.19
C VAL A 61 -0.32 1.57 6.72
N PHE A 62 -0.70 0.46 6.08
CA PHE A 62 -1.14 0.45 4.68
C PHE A 62 -2.45 1.22 4.47
N ALA A 63 -3.41 1.11 5.37
CA ALA A 63 -4.69 1.82 5.28
C ALA A 63 -4.52 3.33 5.34
N ILE A 64 -3.62 3.84 6.20
CA ILE A 64 -3.26 5.26 6.26
C ILE A 64 -2.56 5.70 4.97
N GLY A 65 -1.61 4.90 4.49
CA GLY A 65 -0.91 5.16 3.23
C GLY A 65 -1.86 5.22 2.04
N THR A 66 -2.79 4.28 1.95
CA THR A 66 -3.79 4.23 0.88
C THR A 66 -4.79 5.39 1.01
N MET A 67 -5.26 5.71 2.21
CA MET A 67 -6.15 6.84 2.47
C MET A 67 -5.55 8.15 1.95
N LEU A 68 -4.31 8.45 2.32
CA LEU A 68 -3.62 9.68 1.89
C LEU A 68 -3.18 9.61 0.42
N GLY A 69 -2.89 8.41 -0.09
CA GLY A 69 -2.55 8.18 -1.49
C GLY A 69 -3.74 8.44 -2.42
N THR A 70 -4.85 7.77 -2.21
CA THR A 70 -6.05 7.89 -3.07
C THR A 70 -6.78 9.20 -2.84
N GLY A 71 -6.99 9.60 -1.57
CA GLY A 71 -7.66 10.85 -1.24
C GLY A 71 -6.85 12.09 -1.65
N GLY A 72 -5.53 12.05 -1.45
CA GLY A 72 -4.62 13.10 -1.92
C GLY A 72 -4.57 13.19 -3.44
N ASN A 73 -4.55 12.03 -4.13
CA ASN A 73 -4.60 11.95 -5.57
C ASN A 73 -5.82 12.66 -6.17
N ALA A 74 -7.00 12.47 -5.58
CA ALA A 74 -8.24 13.12 -6.04
C ALA A 74 -8.15 14.66 -5.97
N ILE A 75 -7.51 15.22 -4.94
CA ILE A 75 -7.33 16.66 -4.76
C ILE A 75 -6.27 17.20 -5.71
N ILE A 76 -5.12 16.54 -5.81
CA ILE A 76 -4.01 16.93 -6.66
C ILE A 76 -4.47 16.96 -8.12
N SER A 77 -5.12 15.91 -8.61
CA SER A 77 -5.59 15.80 -9.98
C SER A 77 -6.67 16.83 -10.30
N ARG A 78 -7.57 17.12 -9.34
CA ARG A 78 -8.57 18.20 -9.48
C ARG A 78 -7.90 19.55 -9.67
N TYR A 79 -6.94 19.92 -8.80
CA TYR A 79 -6.23 21.20 -8.95
C TYR A 79 -5.45 21.31 -10.25
N MET A 80 -4.86 20.20 -10.72
CA MET A 80 -4.24 20.15 -12.05
C MET A 80 -5.26 20.43 -13.17
N GLY A 81 -6.48 19.89 -13.05
CA GLY A 81 -7.58 20.12 -13.99
C GLY A 81 -8.10 21.57 -13.95
N GLU A 82 -8.11 22.19 -12.77
CA GLU A 82 -8.46 23.61 -12.59
C GLU A 82 -7.35 24.58 -13.08
N GLY A 83 -6.19 24.07 -13.54
CA GLY A 83 -5.02 24.88 -13.90
C GLY A 83 -4.28 25.50 -12.72
N LYS A 84 -4.54 24.99 -11.50
CA LYS A 84 -3.91 25.44 -10.24
C LYS A 84 -2.70 24.57 -9.91
N ASP A 85 -1.70 24.59 -10.79
CA ASP A 85 -0.51 23.74 -10.65
C ASP A 85 0.29 23.99 -9.36
N LYS A 86 0.26 25.22 -8.85
CA LYS A 86 0.96 25.59 -7.63
C LYS A 86 0.33 24.91 -6.42
N GLU A 87 -0.99 24.98 -6.30
CA GLU A 87 -1.76 24.36 -5.23
C GLU A 87 -1.65 22.85 -5.28
N ALA A 88 -1.66 22.26 -6.49
CA ALA A 88 -1.45 20.81 -6.66
C ALA A 88 -0.10 20.36 -6.09
N LYS A 89 0.99 21.11 -6.36
CA LYS A 89 2.34 20.81 -5.84
C LYS A 89 2.44 21.01 -4.33
N GLU A 90 1.85 22.09 -3.80
CA GLU A 90 1.81 22.36 -2.36
C GLU A 90 1.06 21.23 -1.62
N CYS A 91 -0.10 20.79 -2.14
CA CYS A 91 -0.86 19.68 -1.57
C CYS A 91 -0.09 18.35 -1.62
N MET A 92 0.55 18.02 -2.75
CA MET A 92 1.38 16.81 -2.86
C MET A 92 2.51 16.82 -1.82
N THR A 93 3.23 17.93 -1.70
CA THR A 93 4.32 18.08 -0.72
C THR A 93 3.80 17.93 0.70
N GLN A 94 2.67 18.56 1.02
CA GLN A 94 2.01 18.45 2.32
C GLN A 94 1.65 17.00 2.66
N PHE A 95 1.01 16.28 1.75
CA PHE A 95 0.57 14.90 2.00
C PHE A 95 1.77 13.98 2.24
N VAL A 96 2.86 14.15 1.51
CA VAL A 96 4.09 13.38 1.73
C VAL A 96 4.72 13.70 3.09
N VAL A 97 4.84 14.98 3.46
CA VAL A 97 5.41 15.38 4.77
C VAL A 97 4.54 14.87 5.92
N ILE A 98 3.22 15.03 5.85
CA ILE A 98 2.30 14.55 6.90
C ILE A 98 2.33 13.03 7.00
N SER A 99 2.40 12.32 5.88
CA SER A 99 2.53 10.86 5.86
C SER A 99 3.80 10.40 6.57
N LEU A 100 4.92 11.08 6.33
CA LEU A 100 6.18 10.81 7.03
C LEU A 100 6.05 11.08 8.54
N LEU A 101 5.44 12.18 8.94
CA LEU A 101 5.23 12.49 10.36
C LEU A 101 4.36 11.43 11.04
N ILE A 102 3.25 11.03 10.42
CA ILE A 102 2.38 9.97 10.93
C ILE A 102 3.14 8.65 11.05
N SER A 103 3.93 8.29 10.04
CA SER A 103 4.70 7.05 10.05
C SER A 103 5.75 7.02 11.16
N VAL A 104 6.41 8.15 11.44
CA VAL A 104 7.35 8.28 12.55
C VAL A 104 6.62 8.14 13.90
N VAL A 105 5.45 8.73 14.05
CA VAL A 105 4.63 8.58 15.26
C VAL A 105 4.25 7.11 15.48
N ILE A 106 3.78 6.41 14.43
CA ILE A 106 3.46 4.98 14.50
C ILE A 106 4.70 4.17 14.88
N LEU A 107 5.84 4.44 14.25
CA LEU A 107 7.11 3.79 14.53
C LEU A 107 7.49 3.94 16.01
N VAL A 108 7.51 5.16 16.53
CA VAL A 108 7.89 5.44 17.93
C VAL A 108 6.92 4.77 18.89
N LEU A 109 5.61 4.98 18.72
CA LEU A 109 4.58 4.40 19.60
C LEU A 109 4.63 2.87 19.61
N THR A 110 4.83 2.24 18.45
CA THR A 110 4.91 0.77 18.37
C THR A 110 6.17 0.26 19.04
N HIS A 111 7.34 0.89 18.82
CA HIS A 111 8.58 0.46 19.48
C HIS A 111 8.55 0.63 21.00
N MET A 112 7.94 1.69 21.50
CA MET A 112 7.79 1.91 22.94
C MET A 112 6.86 0.91 23.61
N ASN A 113 5.94 0.28 22.86
CA ASN A 113 4.91 -0.59 23.41
C ASN A 113 4.86 -1.97 22.73
N LEU A 114 5.97 -2.43 22.14
CA LEU A 114 6.03 -3.58 21.25
C LEU A 114 5.38 -4.84 21.85
N THR A 115 5.87 -5.27 23.02
CA THR A 115 5.39 -6.45 23.74
C THR A 115 3.94 -6.31 24.20
N SER A 116 3.54 -5.12 24.64
CA SER A 116 2.15 -4.84 25.04
C SER A 116 1.20 -4.95 23.86
N ILE A 117 1.58 -4.41 22.70
CA ILE A 117 0.79 -4.51 21.46
C ILE A 117 0.67 -5.96 21.03
N SER A 118 1.77 -6.73 21.00
CA SER A 118 1.74 -8.14 20.64
C SER A 118 0.81 -8.94 21.57
N ARG A 119 0.85 -8.65 22.86
CA ARG A 119 -0.04 -9.29 23.86
C ARG A 119 -1.52 -8.93 23.64
N ILE A 120 -1.82 -7.67 23.43
CA ILE A 120 -3.20 -7.21 23.15
C ILE A 120 -3.76 -7.86 21.89
N LEU A 121 -2.91 -8.08 20.87
CA LEU A 121 -3.27 -8.76 19.64
C LEU A 121 -3.42 -10.27 19.78
N GLY A 122 -3.10 -10.84 20.96
CA GLY A 122 -3.32 -12.25 21.27
C GLY A 122 -2.08 -13.14 21.17
N ALA A 123 -0.88 -12.58 21.22
CA ALA A 123 0.35 -13.36 21.22
C ALA A 123 0.48 -14.18 22.52
N SER A 124 0.60 -15.51 22.38
CA SER A 124 0.96 -16.42 23.47
C SER A 124 2.44 -16.28 23.84
N ASP A 125 2.85 -16.85 24.99
CA ASP A 125 4.26 -16.81 25.41
C ASP A 125 5.20 -17.43 24.36
N LEU A 126 4.74 -18.48 23.67
CA LEU A 126 5.49 -19.15 22.60
C LEU A 126 5.69 -18.24 21.38
N LEU A 127 4.67 -17.46 21.01
CA LEU A 127 4.68 -16.65 19.78
C LEU A 127 5.16 -15.22 20.00
N LEU A 128 5.26 -14.78 21.25
CA LEU A 128 5.59 -13.40 21.61
C LEU A 128 6.93 -12.95 21.00
N ALA A 129 7.97 -13.77 21.14
CA ALA A 129 9.29 -13.45 20.61
C ALA A 129 9.29 -13.31 19.07
N TYR A 130 8.50 -14.14 18.38
CA TYR A 130 8.32 -14.02 16.92
C TYR A 130 7.54 -12.76 16.53
N CYS A 131 6.46 -12.45 17.26
CA CYS A 131 5.67 -11.24 17.05
C CYS A 131 6.53 -9.98 17.22
N ASP A 132 7.25 -9.89 18.35
CA ASP A 132 8.08 -8.72 18.66
C ASP A 132 9.22 -8.56 17.66
N SER A 133 9.88 -9.67 17.27
CA SER A 133 10.94 -9.63 16.27
C SER A 133 10.46 -9.18 14.90
N TYR A 134 9.32 -9.69 14.45
CA TYR A 134 8.75 -9.31 13.15
C TYR A 134 8.24 -7.86 13.16
N LEU A 135 7.42 -7.52 14.17
CA LEU A 135 6.77 -6.22 14.27
C LEU A 135 7.81 -5.09 14.40
N SER A 136 8.87 -5.28 15.20
CA SER A 136 9.93 -4.28 15.36
C SER A 136 10.60 -3.93 14.04
N VAL A 137 10.90 -4.94 13.22
CA VAL A 137 11.55 -4.72 11.92
C VAL A 137 10.58 -4.09 10.93
N VAL A 138 9.38 -4.65 10.74
CA VAL A 138 8.40 -4.14 9.76
C VAL A 138 8.01 -2.70 10.05
N VAL A 139 7.76 -2.34 11.33
CA VAL A 139 7.37 -0.97 11.69
C VAL A 139 8.52 0.01 11.51
N SER A 140 9.78 -0.43 11.59
CA SER A 140 10.93 0.42 11.23
C SER A 140 10.88 0.89 9.78
N PHE A 141 10.23 0.12 8.90
CA PHE A 141 9.99 0.49 7.50
C PHE A 141 8.61 1.12 7.23
N ALA A 142 7.82 1.44 8.27
CA ALA A 142 6.53 2.09 8.11
C ALA A 142 6.59 3.38 7.25
N PRO A 143 7.63 4.26 7.35
CA PRO A 143 7.78 5.37 6.45
C PRO A 143 7.87 4.96 4.98
N ALA A 144 8.63 3.91 4.68
CA ALA A 144 8.77 3.40 3.32
C ALA A 144 7.45 2.79 2.81
N ALA A 145 6.75 2.02 3.65
CA ALA A 145 5.46 1.41 3.31
C ALA A 145 4.39 2.46 2.97
N ILE A 146 4.26 3.51 3.79
CA ILE A 146 3.30 4.60 3.55
C ILE A 146 3.66 5.36 2.28
N LEU A 147 4.94 5.73 2.09
CA LEU A 147 5.39 6.42 0.89
C LEU A 147 5.20 5.58 -0.37
N GLN A 148 5.41 4.28 -0.32
CA GLN A 148 5.12 3.38 -1.43
C GLN A 148 3.66 3.52 -1.87
N CYS A 149 2.70 3.47 -0.93
CA CYS A 149 1.27 3.61 -1.23
C CYS A 149 0.97 4.97 -1.88
N LEU A 150 1.53 6.07 -1.36
CA LEU A 150 1.34 7.39 -1.92
C LEU A 150 1.89 7.48 -3.35
N PHE A 151 3.15 7.07 -3.55
CA PHE A 151 3.81 7.24 -4.83
C PHE A 151 3.24 6.34 -5.92
N GLN A 152 2.68 5.17 -5.59
CA GLN A 152 1.93 4.36 -6.54
C GLN A 152 0.80 5.17 -7.19
N SER A 153 0.03 5.92 -6.41
CA SER A 153 -1.03 6.81 -6.92
C SER A 153 -0.46 8.05 -7.62
N TYR A 154 0.58 8.66 -7.06
CA TYR A 154 1.12 9.93 -7.57
C TYR A 154 1.92 9.76 -8.86
N PHE A 155 2.54 8.61 -9.13
CA PHE A 155 3.13 8.32 -10.44
C PHE A 155 2.08 8.30 -11.55
N VAL A 156 0.89 7.78 -11.26
CA VAL A 156 -0.24 7.79 -12.20
C VAL A 156 -0.70 9.22 -12.46
N THR A 157 -0.86 10.02 -11.40
CA THR A 157 -1.24 11.46 -11.50
C THR A 157 -0.21 12.27 -12.27
N ALA A 158 1.08 11.95 -12.12
CA ALA A 158 2.16 12.56 -12.90
C ALA A 158 2.24 12.08 -14.36
N GLY A 159 1.28 11.24 -14.82
CA GLY A 159 1.28 10.67 -16.17
C GLY A 159 2.37 9.62 -16.42
N ARG A 160 2.89 9.00 -15.36
CA ARG A 160 3.97 8.02 -15.41
C ARG A 160 3.58 6.66 -14.78
N PRO A 161 2.43 6.06 -15.13
CA PRO A 161 1.98 4.80 -14.51
C PRO A 161 2.98 3.64 -14.73
N ASN A 162 3.67 3.62 -15.88
CA ASN A 162 4.69 2.61 -16.16
C ASN A 162 5.89 2.68 -15.20
N LEU A 163 6.24 3.88 -14.69
CA LEU A 163 7.30 4.00 -13.70
C LEU A 163 6.89 3.33 -12.38
N GLY A 164 5.66 3.56 -11.93
CA GLY A 164 5.11 2.88 -10.75
C GLY A 164 5.12 1.34 -10.92
N LEU A 165 4.70 0.84 -12.09
CA LEU A 165 4.74 -0.58 -12.40
C LEU A 165 6.18 -1.15 -12.33
N VAL A 166 7.13 -0.53 -13.02
CA VAL A 166 8.52 -1.03 -13.06
C VAL A 166 9.14 -1.04 -11.66
N LEU A 167 8.93 0.03 -10.88
CA LEU A 167 9.46 0.11 -9.52
C LEU A 167 8.84 -0.96 -8.60
N THR A 168 7.54 -1.23 -8.73
CA THR A 168 6.87 -2.29 -7.97
C THR A 168 7.36 -3.67 -8.38
N MET A 169 7.59 -3.91 -9.67
CA MET A 169 8.16 -5.18 -10.14
C MET A 169 9.58 -5.39 -9.60
N ILE A 170 10.43 -4.37 -9.65
CA ILE A 170 11.79 -4.43 -9.08
C ILE A 170 11.71 -4.71 -7.57
N ALA A 171 10.84 -4.01 -6.85
CA ALA A 171 10.65 -4.20 -5.41
C ALA A 171 10.23 -5.64 -5.07
N GLY A 172 9.25 -6.19 -5.79
CA GLY A 172 8.76 -7.55 -5.55
C GLY A 172 9.79 -8.64 -5.93
N ILE A 173 10.51 -8.47 -7.03
CA ILE A 173 11.59 -9.40 -7.40
C ILE A 173 12.72 -9.35 -6.36
N LEU A 174 13.12 -8.15 -5.94
CA LEU A 174 14.16 -8.00 -4.92
C LEU A 174 13.69 -8.57 -3.57
N ASN A 175 12.45 -8.34 -3.17
CA ASN A 175 11.87 -8.95 -1.97
C ASN A 175 12.02 -10.47 -2.01
N ALA A 176 11.58 -11.15 -3.10
CA ALA A 176 11.70 -12.61 -3.23
C ALA A 176 13.15 -13.11 -3.19
N VAL A 177 14.09 -12.37 -3.80
CA VAL A 177 15.52 -12.70 -3.73
C VAL A 177 16.07 -12.53 -2.33
N LEU A 178 15.70 -11.43 -1.64
CA LEU A 178 16.13 -11.15 -0.28
C LEU A 178 15.52 -12.12 0.73
N ASP A 179 14.27 -12.57 0.53
CA ASP A 179 13.65 -13.63 1.33
C ASP A 179 14.51 -14.90 1.26
N TYR A 180 14.88 -15.32 0.06
CA TYR A 180 15.78 -16.46 -0.08
C TYR A 180 17.11 -16.23 0.63
N VAL A 181 17.75 -15.09 0.44
CA VAL A 181 19.05 -14.78 1.06
C VAL A 181 18.94 -14.71 2.58
N PHE A 182 17.99 -13.96 3.13
CA PHE A 182 17.93 -13.72 4.57
C PHE A 182 17.33 -14.92 5.33
N ILE A 183 16.34 -15.59 4.75
CA ILE A 183 15.68 -16.72 5.42
C ILE A 183 16.51 -17.99 5.23
N VAL A 184 16.93 -18.32 4.00
CA VAL A 184 17.54 -19.62 3.69
C VAL A 184 19.07 -19.58 3.87
N VAL A 185 19.74 -18.56 3.32
CA VAL A 185 21.21 -18.50 3.36
C VAL A 185 21.71 -17.97 4.71
N CYS A 186 21.18 -16.83 5.16
CA CYS A 186 21.60 -16.18 6.41
C CYS A 186 20.90 -16.73 7.65
N GLN A 187 19.83 -17.55 7.49
CA GLN A 187 19.05 -18.15 8.57
C GLN A 187 18.52 -17.15 9.62
N MET A 188 18.16 -15.93 9.14
CA MET A 188 17.65 -14.86 10.01
C MET A 188 16.20 -15.09 10.47
N GLY A 189 15.57 -16.16 10.02
CA GLY A 189 14.19 -16.51 10.39
C GLY A 189 13.19 -15.41 9.99
N ILE A 190 12.24 -15.15 10.89
CA ILE A 190 11.14 -14.19 10.66
C ILE A 190 11.63 -12.73 10.49
N SER A 191 12.71 -12.36 11.18
CA SER A 191 13.30 -11.01 11.03
C SER A 191 13.89 -10.80 9.63
N GLY A 192 14.40 -11.88 9.01
CA GLY A 192 14.87 -11.84 7.62
C GLY A 192 13.75 -11.54 6.63
N ALA A 193 12.59 -12.19 6.79
CA ALA A 193 11.40 -11.88 5.99
C ALA A 193 10.95 -10.40 6.14
N ALA A 194 10.91 -9.92 7.39
CA ALA A 194 10.56 -8.52 7.66
C ALA A 194 11.53 -7.52 7.01
N LEU A 195 12.84 -7.81 7.04
CA LEU A 195 13.87 -7.00 6.38
C LEU A 195 13.72 -7.02 4.86
N ALA A 196 13.50 -8.18 4.27
CA ALA A 196 13.31 -8.31 2.82
C ALA A 196 12.11 -7.47 2.35
N THR A 197 10.99 -7.57 3.06
CA THR A 197 9.78 -6.78 2.79
C THR A 197 10.06 -5.28 2.93
N GLY A 198 10.69 -4.85 4.02
CA GLY A 198 11.00 -3.44 4.26
C GLY A 198 11.96 -2.84 3.23
N ILE A 199 13.00 -3.57 2.83
CA ILE A 199 13.92 -3.14 1.76
C ILE A 199 13.18 -3.06 0.42
N GLY A 200 12.34 -4.05 0.09
CA GLY A 200 11.50 -4.01 -1.10
C GLY A 200 10.63 -2.76 -1.16
N GLN A 201 9.94 -2.42 -0.08
CA GLN A 201 9.10 -1.22 0.04
C GLN A 201 9.90 0.09 -0.05
N SER A 202 11.16 0.07 0.35
CA SER A 202 12.04 1.25 0.30
C SER A 202 12.40 1.66 -1.14
N ILE A 203 12.37 0.74 -2.11
CA ILE A 203 12.70 1.04 -3.51
C ILE A 203 11.71 2.05 -4.11
N PRO A 204 10.38 1.79 -4.17
CA PRO A 204 9.44 2.75 -4.73
C PRO A 204 9.34 4.02 -3.87
N ALA A 205 9.57 3.93 -2.55
CA ALA A 205 9.59 5.08 -1.66
C ALA A 205 10.74 6.04 -2.00
N ILE A 206 11.98 5.53 -2.05
CA ILE A 206 13.17 6.33 -2.38
C ILE A 206 13.11 6.83 -3.82
N ALA A 207 12.74 5.96 -4.77
CA ALA A 207 12.61 6.34 -6.17
C ALA A 207 11.55 7.44 -6.37
N GLY A 208 10.44 7.39 -5.63
CA GLY A 208 9.42 8.43 -5.63
C GLY A 208 9.93 9.76 -5.07
N LEU A 209 10.62 9.72 -3.94
CA LEU A 209 11.25 10.93 -3.37
C LEU A 209 12.22 11.56 -4.37
N LEU A 210 13.11 10.76 -4.97
CA LEU A 210 14.07 11.26 -5.96
C LEU A 210 13.36 11.79 -7.21
N PHE A 211 12.38 11.04 -7.74
CA PHE A 211 11.64 11.45 -8.93
C PHE A 211 10.96 12.81 -8.72
N PHE A 212 10.20 12.99 -7.64
CA PHE A 212 9.48 14.24 -7.41
C PHE A 212 10.37 15.39 -6.93
N THR A 213 11.57 15.11 -6.43
CA THR A 213 12.57 16.14 -6.11
C THR A 213 13.23 16.69 -7.39
N PHE A 214 13.59 15.82 -8.32
CA PHE A 214 14.33 16.21 -9.53
C PHE A 214 13.47 16.36 -10.78
N SER A 215 12.18 16.05 -10.70
CA SER A 215 11.24 16.19 -11.81
C SER A 215 11.09 17.65 -12.22
N LYS A 216 11.17 17.88 -13.53
CA LYS A 216 10.78 19.16 -14.17
C LYS A 216 9.35 19.11 -14.73
N GLY A 217 8.59 18.06 -14.40
CA GLY A 217 7.22 17.86 -14.84
C GLY A 217 6.19 18.73 -14.12
N SER A 218 4.92 18.46 -14.41
CA SER A 218 3.77 19.17 -13.79
C SER A 218 3.72 19.02 -12.28
N LEU A 219 4.19 17.86 -11.73
CA LEU A 219 4.28 17.59 -10.31
C LEU A 219 5.73 17.46 -9.88
N HIS A 220 6.11 18.23 -8.87
CA HIS A 220 7.39 18.16 -8.17
C HIS A 220 7.23 18.75 -6.77
N PHE A 221 8.13 18.43 -5.85
CA PHE A 221 8.13 19.00 -4.51
C PHE A 221 8.38 20.51 -4.53
N THR A 222 7.65 21.21 -3.69
CA THR A 222 7.74 22.65 -3.49
C THR A 222 7.79 22.99 -2.00
N HIS A 223 7.75 24.27 -1.66
CA HIS A 223 7.70 24.68 -0.26
C HIS A 223 6.48 24.10 0.45
N PHE A 224 6.71 23.55 1.64
CA PHE A 224 5.65 23.05 2.50
C PHE A 224 4.73 24.19 2.92
N ARG A 225 3.43 24.00 2.66
CA ARG A 225 2.36 24.85 3.17
C ARG A 225 1.27 23.98 3.75
N LEU A 226 0.81 24.34 4.96
CA LEU A 226 -0.24 23.59 5.63
C LEU A 226 -1.62 24.10 5.18
N HIS A 227 -2.32 23.26 4.44
CA HIS A 227 -3.70 23.47 3.97
C HIS A 227 -4.60 22.46 4.70
N LEU A 228 -5.09 22.82 5.91
CA LEU A 228 -5.88 21.90 6.75
C LEU A 228 -7.18 21.45 6.09
N ARG A 229 -7.80 22.31 5.28
CA ARG A 229 -9.02 21.99 4.55
C ARG A 229 -8.78 20.88 3.53
N GLU A 230 -7.74 20.98 2.76
CA GLU A 230 -7.35 20.02 1.73
C GLU A 230 -6.91 18.70 2.37
N LEU A 231 -6.22 18.75 3.50
CA LEU A 231 -5.88 17.56 4.28
C LEU A 231 -7.16 16.86 4.78
N GLY A 232 -8.09 17.60 5.36
CA GLY A 232 -9.37 17.05 5.80
C GLY A 232 -10.17 16.45 4.66
N GLN A 233 -10.20 17.08 3.49
CA GLN A 233 -10.83 16.54 2.28
C GLN A 233 -10.12 15.28 1.77
N ALA A 234 -8.77 15.22 1.80
CA ALA A 234 -8.02 14.04 1.41
C ALA A 234 -8.34 12.87 2.34
N CYS A 235 -8.34 13.08 3.65
CA CYS A 235 -8.74 12.07 4.62
C CYS A 235 -10.19 11.61 4.40
N TYR A 236 -11.11 12.53 4.16
CA TYR A 236 -12.51 12.20 3.89
C TYR A 236 -12.67 11.38 2.61
N ASN A 237 -12.06 11.81 1.51
CA ASN A 237 -12.14 11.10 0.22
C ASN A 237 -11.49 9.71 0.29
N GLY A 238 -10.35 9.59 0.99
CA GLY A 238 -9.64 8.32 1.11
C GLY A 238 -10.16 7.43 2.23
N SER A 239 -11.05 7.90 3.11
CA SER A 239 -11.59 7.12 4.22
C SER A 239 -12.39 5.90 3.75
N SER A 240 -13.03 5.98 2.58
CA SER A 240 -13.74 4.85 1.99
C SER A 240 -12.82 3.66 1.71
N GLU A 241 -11.62 3.91 1.18
CA GLU A 241 -10.63 2.86 0.94
C GLU A 241 -10.05 2.31 2.25
N MET A 242 -9.77 3.19 3.20
CA MET A 242 -9.30 2.78 4.54
C MET A 242 -10.34 1.89 5.24
N ILE A 243 -11.61 2.33 5.27
CA ILE A 243 -12.71 1.56 5.89
C ILE A 243 -12.91 0.23 5.17
N SER A 244 -12.83 0.21 3.83
CA SER A 244 -12.96 -1.02 3.04
C SER A 244 -11.88 -2.04 3.40
N GLN A 245 -10.61 -1.61 3.54
CA GLN A 245 -9.51 -2.50 3.94
C GLN A 245 -9.70 -3.04 5.36
N LEU A 246 -10.07 -2.18 6.32
CA LEU A 246 -10.33 -2.59 7.70
C LEU A 246 -11.55 -3.52 7.78
N SER A 247 -12.60 -3.23 7.04
CA SER A 247 -13.80 -4.08 6.97
C SER A 247 -13.50 -5.46 6.40
N ASN A 248 -12.70 -5.55 5.33
CA ASN A 248 -12.28 -6.83 4.78
C ASN A 248 -11.56 -7.71 5.81
N ALA A 249 -10.67 -7.11 6.60
CA ALA A 249 -9.97 -7.84 7.66
C ALA A 249 -10.94 -8.38 8.74
N ILE A 250 -11.89 -7.55 9.18
CA ILE A 250 -12.90 -7.94 10.18
C ILE A 250 -13.83 -9.02 9.62
N VAL A 251 -14.30 -8.84 8.40
CA VAL A 251 -15.20 -9.81 7.73
C VAL A 251 -14.51 -11.16 7.58
N THR A 252 -13.26 -11.18 7.11
CA THR A 252 -12.48 -12.42 6.98
C THR A 252 -12.33 -13.13 8.32
N PHE A 253 -12.01 -12.39 9.38
CA PHE A 253 -11.91 -12.94 10.73
C PHE A 253 -13.23 -13.56 11.20
N LEU A 254 -14.33 -12.86 11.06
CA LEU A 254 -15.67 -13.35 11.45
C LEU A 254 -16.07 -14.59 10.63
N PHE A 255 -15.83 -14.57 9.32
CA PHE A 255 -16.10 -15.73 8.45
C PHE A 255 -15.31 -16.95 8.91
N ASN A 256 -14.03 -16.80 9.22
CA ASN A 256 -13.20 -17.92 9.69
C ASN A 256 -13.73 -18.52 11.01
N ILE A 257 -14.21 -17.69 11.96
CA ILE A 257 -14.83 -18.18 13.20
C ILE A 257 -16.10 -18.99 12.90
N VAL A 258 -16.97 -18.46 12.04
CA VAL A 258 -18.24 -19.12 11.72
C VAL A 258 -18.00 -20.43 10.95
N ILE A 259 -17.13 -20.40 9.95
CA ILE A 259 -16.81 -21.57 9.13
C ILE A 259 -16.12 -22.65 9.97
N MET A 260 -15.23 -22.28 10.90
CA MET A 260 -14.61 -23.23 11.81
C MET A 260 -15.67 -23.96 12.66
N ARG A 261 -16.70 -23.26 13.12
CA ARG A 261 -17.79 -23.87 13.91
C ARG A 261 -18.71 -24.76 13.06
N LEU A 262 -18.96 -24.42 11.79
CA LEU A 262 -19.94 -25.10 10.93
C LEU A 262 -19.31 -26.29 10.16
N ALA A 263 -18.10 -26.12 9.65
CA ALA A 263 -17.45 -27.04 8.71
C ALA A 263 -16.02 -27.46 9.14
N GLY A 264 -15.55 -27.01 10.31
CA GLY A 264 -14.25 -27.36 10.83
C GLY A 264 -13.07 -26.88 9.98
N GLU A 265 -11.91 -27.53 10.14
CA GLU A 265 -10.67 -27.16 9.44
C GLU A 265 -10.78 -27.25 7.90
N GLN A 266 -11.53 -28.23 7.38
CA GLN A 266 -11.74 -28.41 5.94
C GLN A 266 -12.52 -27.25 5.34
N GLY A 267 -13.52 -26.72 6.07
CA GLY A 267 -14.26 -25.54 5.65
C GLY A 267 -13.39 -24.29 5.61
N VAL A 268 -12.53 -24.10 6.62
CA VAL A 268 -11.58 -22.97 6.64
C VAL A 268 -10.58 -23.09 5.49
N ALA A 269 -10.07 -24.28 5.19
CA ALA A 269 -9.17 -24.51 4.07
C ALA A 269 -9.84 -24.18 2.73
N ALA A 270 -11.09 -24.61 2.52
CA ALA A 270 -11.85 -24.26 1.30
C ALA A 270 -12.11 -22.75 1.19
N ASN A 271 -12.47 -22.09 2.31
CA ASN A 271 -12.64 -20.64 2.34
C ASN A 271 -11.34 -19.89 2.00
N SER A 272 -10.19 -20.39 2.44
CA SER A 272 -8.89 -19.79 2.13
C SER A 272 -8.62 -19.78 0.62
N ILE A 273 -8.98 -20.83 -0.10
CA ILE A 273 -8.86 -20.88 -1.57
C ILE A 273 -9.74 -19.81 -2.23
N LEU A 274 -10.98 -19.63 -1.75
CA LEU A 274 -11.89 -18.59 -2.25
C LEU A 274 -11.34 -17.19 -1.95
N LEU A 275 -10.75 -16.98 -0.76
CA LEU A 275 -10.13 -15.71 -0.38
C LEU A 275 -8.93 -15.37 -1.26
N TYR A 276 -8.10 -16.33 -1.67
CA TYR A 276 -7.02 -16.07 -2.62
C TYR A 276 -7.56 -15.63 -4.00
N GLY A 277 -8.63 -16.26 -4.49
CA GLY A 277 -9.31 -15.81 -5.69
C GLY A 277 -9.86 -14.38 -5.56
N GLN A 278 -10.54 -14.10 -4.46
CA GLN A 278 -11.07 -12.75 -4.15
C GLN A 278 -9.94 -11.70 -4.09
N PHE A 279 -8.78 -12.06 -3.53
CA PHE A 279 -7.64 -11.15 -3.42
C PHE A 279 -7.13 -10.71 -4.80
N LEU A 280 -7.06 -11.63 -5.77
CA LEU A 280 -6.69 -11.30 -7.15
C LEU A 280 -7.73 -10.41 -7.85
N PHE A 281 -9.03 -10.68 -7.66
CA PHE A 281 -10.08 -9.81 -8.20
C PHE A 281 -10.04 -8.42 -7.58
N ASN A 282 -9.87 -8.33 -6.26
CA ASN A 282 -9.71 -7.04 -5.59
C ASN A 282 -8.50 -6.25 -6.11
N ALA A 283 -7.38 -6.93 -6.37
CA ALA A 283 -6.20 -6.29 -6.96
C ALA A 283 -6.49 -5.71 -8.36
N PHE A 284 -7.28 -6.41 -9.18
CA PHE A 284 -7.72 -5.89 -10.47
C PHE A 284 -8.57 -4.61 -10.31
N TYR A 285 -9.59 -4.63 -9.46
CA TYR A 285 -10.46 -3.47 -9.24
C TYR A 285 -9.72 -2.27 -8.65
N LEU A 286 -8.86 -2.51 -7.65
CA LEU A 286 -8.03 -1.46 -7.05
C LEU A 286 -7.05 -0.87 -8.07
N GLY A 287 -6.40 -1.71 -8.86
CA GLY A 287 -5.50 -1.26 -9.91
C GLY A 287 -6.21 -0.42 -10.97
N PHE A 288 -7.42 -0.80 -11.34
CA PHE A 288 -8.25 -0.01 -12.25
C PHE A 288 -8.63 1.33 -11.62
N SER A 289 -9.11 1.34 -10.37
CA SER A 289 -9.48 2.56 -9.62
C SER A 289 -8.31 3.52 -9.49
N ILE A 290 -7.13 3.05 -9.10
CA ILE A 290 -5.91 3.85 -9.01
C ILE A 290 -5.53 4.42 -10.39
N GLY A 291 -5.68 3.61 -11.43
CA GLY A 291 -5.35 4.00 -12.81
C GLY A 291 -6.25 5.13 -13.34
N ILE A 292 -7.56 5.05 -13.12
CA ILE A 292 -8.51 6.04 -13.66
C ILE A 292 -8.74 7.24 -12.74
N GLY A 293 -8.48 7.10 -11.43
CA GLY A 293 -8.72 8.16 -10.44
C GLY A 293 -8.17 9.53 -10.84
N PRO A 294 -6.91 9.65 -11.27
CA PRO A 294 -6.34 10.93 -11.73
C PRO A 294 -7.03 11.51 -12.95
N ILE A 295 -7.50 10.68 -13.89
CA ILE A 295 -8.22 11.15 -15.09
C ILE A 295 -9.54 11.76 -14.67
N VAL A 296 -10.33 11.04 -13.85
CA VAL A 296 -11.63 11.53 -13.36
C VAL A 296 -11.46 12.82 -12.56
N GLY A 297 -10.47 12.87 -11.65
CA GLY A 297 -10.17 14.06 -10.86
C GLY A 297 -9.78 15.26 -11.73
N PHE A 298 -8.96 15.05 -12.76
CA PHE A 298 -8.55 16.08 -13.70
C PHE A 298 -9.72 16.61 -14.53
N GLN A 299 -10.53 15.71 -15.13
CA GLN A 299 -11.69 16.10 -15.94
C GLN A 299 -12.75 16.82 -15.11
N TYR A 300 -12.96 16.37 -13.86
CA TYR A 300 -13.83 17.07 -12.92
C TYR A 300 -13.33 18.49 -12.63
N GLY A 301 -12.02 18.67 -12.36
CA GLY A 301 -11.41 19.98 -12.16
C GLY A 301 -11.48 20.89 -13.39
N ALA A 302 -11.32 20.33 -14.58
CA ALA A 302 -11.46 21.04 -15.85
C ALA A 302 -12.92 21.40 -16.24
N GLY A 303 -13.91 20.94 -15.45
CA GLY A 303 -15.33 21.20 -15.72
C GLY A 303 -15.96 20.30 -16.78
N ASN A 304 -15.26 19.30 -17.27
CA ASN A 304 -15.70 18.37 -18.32
C ASN A 304 -16.60 17.26 -17.73
N LYS A 305 -17.82 17.60 -17.32
CA LYS A 305 -18.76 16.65 -16.67
C LYS A 305 -19.39 15.63 -17.63
N LYS A 306 -19.17 15.74 -18.92
CA LYS A 306 -19.77 14.85 -19.95
C LYS A 306 -18.84 13.72 -20.40
N GLU A 307 -17.61 13.72 -20.00
CA GLU A 307 -16.62 12.65 -20.16
C GLU A 307 -16.47 11.81 -18.90
#